data_d1d7263c70b108a0c88f17dfdd4e1f91
#
_entry.id   d1d7263c70b108a0c88f17dfdd4e1f91
#
_cell.length_a   1.000
_cell.length_b   1.000
_cell.length_c   1.000
_cell.angle_alpha   90.00
_cell.angle_beta   90.00
_cell.angle_gamma   90.00
#
_symmetry.space_group_name_H-M   'P 1'
#
loop_
_entity.id
_entity.type
_entity.pdbx_description
1 polymer ?
#
loop_
_entity_poly.entity_id
_entity_poly.type
_entity_poly.pdbx_seq_one_letter_code
_entity_poly.pdbx_strand_id
1 'polypeptide(L)'
;MKKFMAILVVLLLAAVSFAEEGFTVSEITPEIFARIQGKSYKDNCPIPLEDLRYLRVLHKDINGETHEGEMVCSVHIASDVLEIFKALYEAGYPIERVRLVDEYDADDETSMRDNNSSCFNFRFITHSTKISKHGLGLAVDINTLYNPYVKETKDGRILEPATAGEYVDRTKSFPYKIEKGDLCYRLFTERGFEWGGEWKSLKDYQHFEVSDERARELYPDYR
;
A
#
# COMPACT_ATOMS: atom_id res chain seq x y z
N MET A 1 48.60 7.29 10.06
CA MET A 1 47.65 6.95 8.95
C MET A 1 46.67 5.82 9.28
N LYS A 2 46.98 4.79 10.05
CA LYS A 2 46.05 3.68 10.37
C LYS A 2 44.86 4.02 11.28
N LYS A 3 44.95 5.07 12.13
CA LYS A 3 43.84 5.48 13.02
C LYS A 3 42.73 6.26 12.34
N PHE A 4 42.99 6.97 11.23
CA PHE A 4 41.98 7.72 10.48
C PHE A 4 41.08 6.80 9.64
N MET A 5 41.60 5.65 9.17
CA MET A 5 40.83 4.71 8.34
C MET A 5 39.81 3.92 9.17
N ALA A 6 40.13 3.65 10.47
CA ALA A 6 39.18 2.93 11.35
C ALA A 6 37.92 3.77 11.69
N ILE A 7 38.10 5.08 11.87
CA ILE A 7 36.96 6.00 12.16
C ILE A 7 36.03 6.15 10.96
N LEU A 8 36.55 6.17 9.72
CA LEU A 8 35.76 6.30 8.53
C LEU A 8 34.88 5.05 8.26
N VAL A 9 35.45 3.87 8.54
CA VAL A 9 34.70 2.59 8.36
C VAL A 9 33.55 2.46 9.39
N VAL A 10 33.78 2.89 10.63
CA VAL A 10 32.75 2.85 11.68
C VAL A 10 31.60 3.84 11.38
N LEU A 11 31.92 5.02 10.85
CA LEU A 11 30.89 5.98 10.43
C LEU A 11 30.08 5.51 9.23
N LEU A 12 30.68 4.81 8.26
CA LEU A 12 29.97 4.24 7.13
C LEU A 12 29.03 3.08 7.57
N LEU A 13 29.47 2.21 8.47
CA LEU A 13 28.66 1.13 9.02
C LEU A 13 27.48 1.65 9.86
N ALA A 14 27.66 2.72 10.60
CA ALA A 14 26.59 3.36 11.35
C ALA A 14 25.54 4.01 10.41
N ALA A 15 25.95 4.64 9.30
CA ALA A 15 25.05 5.23 8.33
C ALA A 15 24.20 4.17 7.59
N VAL A 16 24.78 3.02 7.26
CA VAL A 16 24.06 1.89 6.65
C VAL A 16 23.05 1.27 7.65
N SER A 17 23.42 1.15 8.92
CA SER A 17 22.53 0.63 9.97
C SER A 17 21.31 1.53 10.21
N PHE A 18 21.46 2.85 10.15
CA PHE A 18 20.34 3.78 10.32
C PHE A 18 19.34 3.76 9.16
N ALA A 19 19.78 3.49 7.93
CA ALA A 19 18.90 3.38 6.77
C ALA A 19 18.04 2.09 6.77
N GLU A 20 18.48 1.04 7.46
CA GLU A 20 17.75 -0.22 7.61
C GLU A 20 16.76 -0.20 8.80
N GLU A 21 16.97 0.64 9.80
CA GLU A 21 16.18 0.66 11.05
C GLU A 21 14.70 1.04 10.83
N GLY A 22 14.38 1.77 9.77
CA GLY A 22 13.02 2.22 9.44
C GLY A 22 12.20 1.25 8.58
N PHE A 23 12.79 0.18 8.05
CA PHE A 23 12.13 -0.78 7.16
C PHE A 23 12.20 -2.18 7.73
N THR A 24 11.07 -2.71 8.18
CA THR A 24 11.01 -4.04 8.79
C THR A 24 9.78 -4.82 8.32
N VAL A 25 9.92 -6.13 8.23
CA VAL A 25 8.83 -7.09 8.09
C VAL A 25 8.83 -7.99 9.31
N SER A 26 7.69 -8.17 9.95
CA SER A 26 7.53 -9.08 11.08
C SER A 26 6.23 -9.86 10.99
N GLU A 27 6.11 -10.91 11.79
CA GLU A 27 4.85 -11.57 12.06
C GLU A 27 3.89 -10.61 12.78
N ILE A 28 2.60 -10.92 12.75
CA ILE A 28 1.60 -10.19 13.51
C ILE A 28 1.75 -10.54 14.99
N THR A 29 2.24 -9.60 15.79
CA THR A 29 2.36 -9.78 17.25
C THR A 29 1.00 -9.66 17.93
N PRO A 30 0.84 -10.11 19.20
CA PRO A 30 -0.39 -9.93 19.95
C PRO A 30 -0.83 -8.46 20.03
N GLU A 31 0.10 -7.51 20.11
CA GLU A 31 -0.17 -6.07 20.18
C GLU A 31 -0.74 -5.57 18.84
N ILE A 32 -0.17 -6.00 17.71
CA ILE A 32 -0.68 -5.65 16.38
C ILE A 32 -2.04 -6.32 16.16
N PHE A 33 -2.18 -7.59 16.55
CA PHE A 33 -3.45 -8.29 16.43
C PHE A 33 -4.57 -7.58 17.20
N ALA A 34 -4.32 -7.11 18.40
CA ALA A 34 -5.30 -6.36 19.19
C ALA A 34 -5.77 -5.05 18.51
N ARG A 35 -4.94 -4.46 17.62
CA ARG A 35 -5.32 -3.25 16.87
C ARG A 35 -6.21 -3.57 15.65
N ILE A 36 -6.01 -4.73 15.01
CA ILE A 36 -6.68 -5.10 13.76
C ILE A 36 -7.89 -6.01 13.95
N GLN A 37 -7.96 -6.76 15.09
CA GLN A 37 -9.04 -7.68 15.38
C GLN A 37 -10.40 -6.97 15.46
N GLY A 38 -11.41 -7.53 14.79
CA GLY A 38 -12.77 -6.96 14.72
C GLY A 38 -12.90 -5.75 13.78
N LYS A 39 -11.80 -5.27 13.21
CA LYS A 39 -11.74 -4.17 12.26
C LYS A 39 -11.34 -4.69 10.87
N SER A 40 -10.10 -4.49 10.43
CA SER A 40 -9.62 -5.04 9.17
C SER A 40 -9.53 -6.57 9.20
N TYR A 41 -9.19 -7.17 10.33
CA TYR A 41 -9.24 -8.62 10.55
C TYR A 41 -10.54 -9.00 11.27
N LYS A 42 -11.62 -9.17 10.50
CA LYS A 42 -12.97 -9.48 11.01
C LYS A 42 -13.07 -10.92 11.47
N ASP A 43 -14.04 -11.22 12.36
CA ASP A 43 -14.24 -12.56 12.92
C ASP A 43 -14.46 -13.66 11.86
N ASN A 44 -15.00 -13.29 10.71
CA ASN A 44 -15.22 -14.19 9.59
C ASN A 44 -14.11 -14.15 8.53
N CYS A 45 -12.96 -13.54 8.84
CA CYS A 45 -11.80 -13.55 7.94
C CYS A 45 -11.23 -14.96 7.84
N PRO A 46 -11.18 -15.57 6.65
CA PRO A 46 -10.67 -16.92 6.51
C PRO A 46 -9.15 -16.99 6.36
N ILE A 47 -8.48 -15.81 6.20
CA ILE A 47 -7.04 -15.76 6.00
C ILE A 47 -6.34 -16.08 7.31
N PRO A 48 -5.46 -17.10 7.36
CA PRO A 48 -4.69 -17.40 8.55
C PRO A 48 -3.82 -16.21 8.96
N LEU A 49 -3.72 -15.95 10.27
CA LEU A 49 -2.93 -14.84 10.78
C LEU A 49 -1.45 -14.96 10.42
N GLU A 50 -0.95 -16.20 10.34
CA GLU A 50 0.41 -16.55 9.90
C GLU A 50 0.69 -16.21 8.44
N ASP A 51 -0.34 -15.99 7.61
CA ASP A 51 -0.21 -15.55 6.22
C ASP A 51 -0.10 -14.02 6.10
N LEU A 52 -0.24 -13.29 7.20
CA LEU A 52 -0.09 -11.85 7.24
C LEU A 52 1.26 -11.43 7.83
N ARG A 53 1.75 -10.28 7.36
CA ARG A 53 2.96 -9.62 7.86
C ARG A 53 2.66 -8.17 8.19
N TYR A 54 3.27 -7.70 9.27
CA TYR A 54 3.29 -6.30 9.63
C TYR A 54 4.58 -5.67 9.12
N LEU A 55 4.44 -4.59 8.38
CA LEU A 55 5.52 -3.80 7.83
C LEU A 55 5.62 -2.46 8.56
N ARG A 56 6.85 -2.06 8.90
CA ARG A 56 7.19 -0.66 9.17
C ARG A 56 7.96 -0.14 7.98
N VAL A 57 7.63 1.07 7.55
CA VAL A 57 8.25 1.74 6.41
C VAL A 57 8.53 3.19 6.74
N LEU A 58 9.48 3.80 6.05
CA LEU A 58 9.62 5.25 6.00
C LEU A 58 9.02 5.77 4.69
N HIS A 59 8.42 6.94 4.74
CA HIS A 59 7.97 7.64 3.55
C HIS A 59 8.26 9.15 3.67
N LYS A 60 8.26 9.85 2.55
CA LYS A 60 8.41 11.30 2.50
C LYS A 60 7.12 11.93 1.99
N ASP A 61 6.71 13.02 2.61
CA ASP A 61 5.62 13.83 2.09
C ASP A 61 6.07 14.74 0.94
N ILE A 62 5.16 15.57 0.44
CA ILE A 62 5.44 16.50 -0.67
C ILE A 62 6.50 17.56 -0.32
N ASN A 63 6.75 17.82 0.95
CA ASN A 63 7.77 18.76 1.44
C ASN A 63 9.13 18.07 1.61
N GLY A 64 9.20 16.73 1.43
CA GLY A 64 10.38 15.90 1.64
C GLY A 64 10.63 15.55 3.10
N GLU A 65 9.66 15.79 3.99
CA GLU A 65 9.75 15.42 5.40
C GLU A 65 9.57 13.91 5.55
N THR A 66 10.42 13.30 6.38
CA THR A 66 10.37 11.86 6.65
C THR A 66 9.34 11.54 7.73
N HIS A 67 8.52 10.55 7.45
CA HIS A 67 7.52 10.00 8.37
C HIS A 67 7.68 8.50 8.50
N GLU A 68 7.27 7.96 9.66
CA GLU A 68 7.12 6.53 9.87
C GLU A 68 5.73 6.10 9.42
N GLY A 69 5.66 4.96 8.71
CA GLY A 69 4.43 4.34 8.28
C GLY A 69 4.34 2.88 8.67
N GLU A 70 3.14 2.34 8.61
CA GLU A 70 2.88 0.94 8.93
C GLU A 70 1.79 0.35 8.02
N MET A 71 1.92 -0.93 7.72
CA MET A 71 1.02 -1.65 6.83
C MET A 71 0.92 -3.11 7.25
N VAL A 72 -0.22 -3.74 7.00
CA VAL A 72 -0.37 -5.19 7.02
C VAL A 72 -0.60 -5.68 5.60
N CYS A 73 0.10 -6.72 5.18
CA CYS A 73 -0.09 -7.35 3.87
C CYS A 73 0.14 -8.87 3.95
N SER A 74 -0.14 -9.58 2.85
CA SER A 74 0.17 -11.01 2.74
C SER A 74 1.67 -11.27 2.81
N VAL A 75 2.06 -12.37 3.46
CA VAL A 75 3.44 -12.89 3.46
C VAL A 75 4.02 -13.03 2.06
N HIS A 76 3.18 -13.30 1.07
CA HIS A 76 3.58 -13.54 -0.31
C HIS A 76 4.05 -12.29 -1.06
N ILE A 77 3.68 -11.08 -0.59
CA ILE A 77 4.09 -9.81 -1.20
C ILE A 77 4.88 -8.91 -0.24
N ALA A 78 5.01 -9.30 1.02
CA ALA A 78 5.58 -8.44 2.06
C ALA A 78 7.00 -7.95 1.75
N SER A 79 7.86 -8.82 1.22
CA SER A 79 9.23 -8.44 0.83
C SER A 79 9.23 -7.49 -0.36
N ASP A 80 8.42 -7.75 -1.38
CA ASP A 80 8.31 -6.88 -2.56
C ASP A 80 7.80 -5.49 -2.18
N VAL A 81 6.75 -5.43 -1.33
CA VAL A 81 6.18 -4.16 -0.86
C VAL A 81 7.21 -3.37 -0.04
N LEU A 82 7.95 -4.05 0.87
CA LEU A 82 9.00 -3.38 1.65
C LEU A 82 10.07 -2.75 0.75
N GLU A 83 10.57 -3.49 -0.24
CA GLU A 83 11.59 -3.01 -1.17
C GLU A 83 11.07 -1.89 -2.08
N ILE A 84 9.77 -1.92 -2.45
CA ILE A 84 9.13 -0.82 -3.18
C ILE A 84 9.12 0.45 -2.33
N PHE A 85 8.65 0.37 -1.09
CA PHE A 85 8.61 1.55 -0.20
C PHE A 85 10.01 2.09 0.10
N LYS A 86 11.01 1.22 0.27
CA LYS A 86 12.41 1.62 0.42
C LYS A 86 12.92 2.39 -0.80
N ALA A 87 12.68 1.88 -2.01
CA ALA A 87 13.09 2.55 -3.24
C ALA A 87 12.36 3.89 -3.46
N LEU A 88 11.06 3.97 -3.13
CA LEU A 88 10.28 5.21 -3.20
C LEU A 88 10.82 6.25 -2.21
N TYR A 89 11.12 5.84 -0.97
CA TYR A 89 11.70 6.70 0.06
C TYR A 89 13.07 7.25 -0.34
N GLU A 90 13.98 6.39 -0.80
CA GLU A 90 15.32 6.75 -1.25
C GLU A 90 15.29 7.75 -2.43
N ALA A 91 14.33 7.57 -3.34
CA ALA A 91 14.13 8.46 -4.47
C ALA A 91 13.40 9.77 -4.11
N GLY A 92 12.90 9.91 -2.88
CA GLY A 92 12.10 11.06 -2.47
C GLY A 92 10.72 11.12 -3.14
N TYR A 93 10.17 9.97 -3.56
CA TYR A 93 8.81 9.91 -4.13
C TYR A 93 7.78 10.24 -3.03
N PRO A 94 6.86 11.20 -3.27
CA PRO A 94 5.98 11.67 -2.21
C PRO A 94 4.85 10.68 -1.92
N ILE A 95 4.76 10.26 -0.66
CA ILE A 95 3.63 9.51 -0.08
C ILE A 95 3.21 10.24 1.18
N GLU A 96 1.92 10.63 1.26
CA GLU A 96 1.48 11.50 2.36
C GLU A 96 1.31 10.73 3.67
N ARG A 97 0.64 9.57 3.62
CA ARG A 97 0.39 8.73 4.80
C ARG A 97 0.50 7.25 4.45
N VAL A 98 0.97 6.50 5.44
CA VAL A 98 0.95 5.03 5.43
C VAL A 98 0.53 4.58 6.82
N ARG A 99 -0.75 4.26 7.01
CA ARG A 99 -1.34 3.87 8.29
C ARG A 99 -2.17 2.62 8.13
N LEU A 100 -2.30 1.85 9.21
CA LEU A 100 -3.28 0.78 9.26
C LEU A 100 -4.68 1.35 9.01
N VAL A 101 -5.45 0.71 8.14
CA VAL A 101 -6.85 1.12 7.89
C VAL A 101 -7.70 1.06 9.17
N ASP A 102 -7.22 0.31 10.15
CA ASP A 102 -7.80 0.16 11.49
C ASP A 102 -7.84 1.45 12.30
N GLU A 103 -6.98 2.43 12.00
CA GLU A 103 -7.04 3.78 12.58
C GLU A 103 -8.25 4.56 12.10
N TYR A 104 -8.86 4.11 10.99
CA TYR A 104 -10.12 4.61 10.43
C TYR A 104 -11.28 3.64 10.65
N ASP A 105 -11.18 2.76 11.68
CA ASP A 105 -12.16 1.70 11.98
C ASP A 105 -12.44 0.76 10.81
N ALA A 106 -11.42 0.54 9.95
CA ALA A 106 -11.47 -0.23 8.71
C ALA A 106 -12.50 0.31 7.68
N ASP A 107 -12.86 1.59 7.78
CA ASP A 107 -13.68 2.30 6.80
C ASP A 107 -12.81 2.86 5.67
N ASP A 108 -12.93 2.25 4.49
CA ASP A 108 -12.13 2.60 3.31
C ASP A 108 -12.35 4.05 2.88
N GLU A 109 -13.60 4.53 2.90
CA GLU A 109 -13.92 5.90 2.45
C GLU A 109 -13.24 6.95 3.33
N THR A 110 -13.26 6.76 4.64
CA THR A 110 -12.60 7.67 5.58
C THR A 110 -11.08 7.62 5.43
N SER A 111 -10.51 6.42 5.28
CA SER A 111 -9.08 6.23 5.03
C SER A 111 -8.64 6.91 3.73
N MET A 112 -9.40 6.73 2.64
CA MET A 112 -9.10 7.34 1.35
C MET A 112 -9.22 8.87 1.37
N ARG A 113 -10.18 9.43 2.08
CA ARG A 113 -10.30 10.90 2.25
C ARG A 113 -9.11 11.52 2.95
N ASP A 114 -8.45 10.80 3.84
CA ASP A 114 -7.23 11.23 4.53
C ASP A 114 -5.96 10.95 3.72
N ASN A 115 -6.09 10.62 2.43
CA ASN A 115 -4.99 10.26 1.52
C ASN A 115 -4.08 9.16 2.06
N ASN A 116 -4.65 8.19 2.77
CA ASN A 116 -3.91 7.09 3.34
C ASN A 116 -3.49 6.07 2.27
N SER A 117 -2.31 5.50 2.40
CA SER A 117 -1.83 4.35 1.63
C SER A 117 -1.95 3.11 2.51
N SER A 118 -2.54 2.02 2.01
CA SER A 118 -2.84 0.82 2.80
C SER A 118 -2.86 -0.45 1.96
N CYS A 119 -2.96 -1.61 2.62
CA CYS A 119 -3.04 -2.90 1.92
C CYS A 119 -4.17 -3.77 2.46
N PHE A 120 -3.98 -4.44 3.61
CA PHE A 120 -4.94 -5.42 4.12
C PHE A 120 -6.18 -4.74 4.73
N ASN A 121 -7.36 -5.12 4.21
CA ASN A 121 -8.67 -4.86 4.79
C ASN A 121 -9.63 -5.97 4.37
N PHE A 122 -9.96 -6.91 5.26
CA PHE A 122 -10.82 -8.02 4.90
C PHE A 122 -12.23 -7.56 4.58
N ARG A 123 -12.62 -7.74 3.31
CA ARG A 123 -13.97 -7.52 2.80
C ARG A 123 -14.23 -8.31 1.52
N PHE A 124 -15.49 -8.51 1.23
CA PHE A 124 -15.92 -9.02 -0.07
C PHE A 124 -16.03 -7.88 -1.09
N ILE A 125 -15.87 -8.21 -2.35
CA ILE A 125 -16.20 -7.27 -3.45
C ILE A 125 -17.72 -6.99 -3.40
N THR A 126 -18.09 -5.74 -3.55
CA THR A 126 -19.49 -5.28 -3.50
C THR A 126 -20.38 -6.12 -4.42
N HIS A 127 -21.49 -6.64 -3.88
CA HIS A 127 -22.43 -7.55 -4.55
C HIS A 127 -21.82 -8.89 -5.02
N SER A 128 -20.77 -9.37 -4.35
CA SER A 128 -20.09 -10.62 -4.69
C SER A 128 -19.78 -11.43 -3.42
N THR A 129 -19.56 -12.73 -3.59
CA THR A 129 -18.96 -13.60 -2.56
C THR A 129 -17.45 -13.70 -2.68
N LYS A 130 -16.85 -13.08 -3.71
CA LYS A 130 -15.40 -13.07 -3.93
C LYS A 130 -14.75 -12.12 -2.93
N ILE A 131 -13.70 -12.59 -2.26
CA ILE A 131 -12.88 -11.75 -1.38
C ILE A 131 -12.11 -10.73 -2.24
N SER A 132 -12.09 -9.48 -1.80
CA SER A 132 -11.27 -8.43 -2.41
C SER A 132 -9.77 -8.79 -2.32
N LYS A 133 -8.96 -8.32 -3.26
CA LYS A 133 -7.50 -8.46 -3.18
C LYS A 133 -6.93 -7.82 -1.91
N HIS A 134 -7.53 -6.72 -1.42
CA HIS A 134 -7.22 -6.17 -0.10
C HIS A 134 -7.57 -7.14 1.03
N GLY A 135 -8.69 -7.86 0.90
CA GLY A 135 -9.09 -8.89 1.85
C GLY A 135 -8.15 -10.09 1.89
N LEU A 136 -7.37 -10.31 0.84
CA LEU A 136 -6.29 -11.30 0.77
C LEU A 136 -4.92 -10.73 1.16
N GLY A 137 -4.82 -9.42 1.39
CA GLY A 137 -3.54 -8.71 1.58
C GLY A 137 -2.66 -8.70 0.32
N LEU A 138 -3.26 -8.79 -0.87
CA LEU A 138 -2.59 -8.90 -2.17
C LEU A 138 -2.76 -7.65 -3.06
N ALA A 139 -3.27 -6.55 -2.51
CA ALA A 139 -3.36 -5.27 -3.18
C ALA A 139 -2.87 -4.14 -2.27
N VAL A 140 -2.27 -3.13 -2.87
CA VAL A 140 -1.77 -1.94 -2.18
C VAL A 140 -2.34 -0.71 -2.85
N ASP A 141 -2.92 0.18 -2.06
CA ASP A 141 -3.37 1.50 -2.50
C ASP A 141 -2.38 2.57 -2.06
N ILE A 142 -2.03 3.49 -2.95
CA ILE A 142 -1.06 4.56 -2.72
C ILE A 142 -1.69 5.93 -2.98
N ASN A 143 -1.59 6.86 -2.00
CA ASN A 143 -2.04 8.25 -2.12
C ASN A 143 -3.49 8.35 -2.63
N THR A 144 -4.40 7.72 -1.91
CA THR A 144 -5.75 7.35 -2.35
C THR A 144 -6.63 8.53 -2.74
N LEU A 145 -6.57 9.66 -2.01
CA LEU A 145 -7.37 10.84 -2.33
C LEU A 145 -7.04 11.41 -3.71
N TYR A 146 -5.75 11.48 -4.05
CA TYR A 146 -5.26 12.03 -5.31
C TYR A 146 -5.32 11.04 -6.47
N ASN A 147 -5.57 9.77 -6.19
CA ASN A 147 -5.61 8.68 -7.18
C ASN A 147 -6.90 7.87 -7.10
N PRO A 148 -8.05 8.50 -7.35
CA PRO A 148 -9.35 7.90 -7.05
C PRO A 148 -9.68 6.68 -7.92
N TYR A 149 -10.57 5.83 -7.38
CA TYR A 149 -11.39 4.93 -8.16
C TYR A 149 -12.46 5.73 -8.93
N VAL A 150 -12.61 5.45 -10.21
CA VAL A 150 -13.58 6.12 -11.10
C VAL A 150 -14.27 5.10 -11.98
N LYS A 151 -15.59 5.02 -11.90
CA LYS A 151 -16.40 4.16 -12.76
C LYS A 151 -17.58 4.93 -13.34
N GLU A 152 -17.64 5.01 -14.66
CA GLU A 152 -18.82 5.53 -15.35
C GLU A 152 -19.91 4.47 -15.40
N THR A 153 -21.12 4.83 -15.03
CA THR A 153 -22.30 3.96 -15.08
C THR A 153 -23.45 4.68 -15.80
N LYS A 154 -24.50 3.94 -16.15
CA LYS A 154 -25.72 4.54 -16.73
C LYS A 154 -26.45 5.52 -15.79
N ASP A 155 -26.24 5.37 -14.49
CA ASP A 155 -26.90 6.17 -13.45
C ASP A 155 -25.98 7.32 -12.94
N GLY A 156 -24.79 7.49 -13.54
CA GLY A 156 -23.80 8.51 -13.18
C GLY A 156 -22.43 7.93 -12.90
N ARG A 157 -21.56 8.74 -12.33
CA ARG A 157 -20.20 8.36 -11.97
C ARG A 157 -20.13 7.88 -10.54
N ILE A 158 -19.49 6.73 -10.31
CA ILE A 158 -19.02 6.29 -8.98
C ILE A 158 -17.63 6.82 -8.82
N LEU A 159 -17.35 7.45 -7.68
CA LEU A 159 -16.08 8.05 -7.31
C LEU A 159 -15.75 7.67 -5.88
N GLU A 160 -14.55 7.10 -5.65
CA GLU A 160 -14.06 6.73 -4.33
C GLU A 160 -12.61 7.21 -4.18
N PRO A 161 -12.32 8.03 -3.14
CA PRO A 161 -13.29 8.62 -2.20
C PRO A 161 -14.18 9.67 -2.89
N ALA A 162 -15.40 9.84 -2.37
CA ALA A 162 -16.38 10.76 -2.95
C ALA A 162 -15.91 12.22 -3.04
N THR A 163 -14.90 12.58 -2.24
CA THR A 163 -14.29 13.93 -2.20
C THR A 163 -13.24 14.17 -3.29
N ALA A 164 -12.84 13.15 -4.05
CA ALA A 164 -11.72 13.22 -5.01
C ALA A 164 -12.08 13.84 -6.37
N GLY A 165 -13.19 14.57 -6.47
CA GLY A 165 -13.68 15.13 -7.74
C GLY A 165 -12.68 15.97 -8.52
N GLU A 166 -11.80 16.70 -7.82
CA GLU A 166 -10.75 17.53 -8.42
C GLU A 166 -9.65 16.72 -9.12
N TYR A 167 -9.45 15.46 -8.71
CA TYR A 167 -8.36 14.59 -9.16
C TYR A 167 -8.77 13.61 -10.27
N VAL A 168 -10.02 13.66 -10.71
CA VAL A 168 -10.54 12.83 -11.82
C VAL A 168 -9.94 13.22 -13.17
N ASP A 169 -9.71 14.53 -13.37
CA ASP A 169 -9.09 15.04 -14.60
C ASP A 169 -7.58 14.79 -14.58
N ARG A 170 -7.17 13.64 -15.13
CA ARG A 170 -5.76 13.20 -15.16
C ARG A 170 -4.90 13.99 -16.15
N THR A 171 -5.45 14.94 -16.91
CA THR A 171 -4.65 15.86 -17.74
C THR A 171 -4.01 16.98 -16.92
N LYS A 172 -4.54 17.25 -15.71
CA LYS A 172 -4.02 18.24 -14.78
C LYS A 172 -2.82 17.70 -13.99
N SER A 173 -1.94 18.62 -13.60
CA SER A 173 -0.88 18.35 -12.64
C SER A 173 -1.35 18.67 -11.23
N PHE A 174 -1.13 17.74 -10.30
CA PHE A 174 -1.40 17.91 -8.87
C PHE A 174 -0.46 17.03 -8.04
N PRO A 175 -0.30 17.31 -6.73
CA PRO A 175 0.56 16.53 -5.85
C PRO A 175 0.15 15.06 -5.79
N TYR A 176 1.08 14.19 -5.43
CA TYR A 176 0.84 12.77 -5.15
C TYR A 176 0.21 11.96 -6.29
N LYS A 177 0.11 12.52 -7.50
CA LYS A 177 -0.46 11.86 -8.68
C LYS A 177 0.41 10.70 -9.14
N ILE A 178 -0.20 9.53 -9.32
CA ILE A 178 0.43 8.37 -9.94
C ILE A 178 0.15 8.41 -11.45
N GLU A 179 1.18 8.24 -12.27
CA GLU A 179 1.07 8.20 -13.72
C GLU A 179 1.76 6.96 -14.29
N LYS A 180 1.25 6.49 -15.43
CA LYS A 180 1.89 5.41 -16.16
C LYS A 180 3.35 5.77 -16.48
N GLY A 181 4.28 4.91 -16.07
CA GLY A 181 5.71 5.07 -16.29
C GLY A 181 6.42 5.93 -15.24
N ASP A 182 5.74 6.47 -14.23
CA ASP A 182 6.40 7.08 -13.07
C ASP A 182 7.13 6.03 -12.23
N LEU A 183 7.83 6.47 -11.19
CA LEU A 183 8.62 5.57 -10.36
C LEU A 183 7.73 4.55 -9.61
N CYS A 184 6.61 5.00 -9.03
CA CYS A 184 5.69 4.13 -8.31
C CYS A 184 5.12 3.05 -9.24
N TYR A 185 4.58 3.44 -10.38
CA TYR A 185 4.09 2.52 -11.41
C TYR A 185 5.13 1.47 -11.79
N ARG A 186 6.38 1.89 -12.09
CA ARG A 186 7.45 0.96 -12.52
C ARG A 186 7.83 -0.02 -11.42
N LEU A 187 8.03 0.45 -10.19
CA LEU A 187 8.45 -0.41 -9.09
C LEU A 187 7.44 -1.51 -8.78
N PHE A 188 6.13 -1.20 -8.85
CA PHE A 188 5.08 -2.19 -8.68
C PHE A 188 4.99 -3.14 -9.88
N THR A 189 4.94 -2.61 -11.11
CA THR A 189 4.75 -3.45 -12.30
C THR A 189 5.96 -4.35 -12.61
N GLU A 190 7.18 -3.91 -12.34
CA GLU A 190 8.39 -4.72 -12.44
C GLU A 190 8.41 -5.92 -11.46
N ARG A 191 7.61 -5.85 -10.38
CA ARG A 191 7.39 -6.94 -9.41
C ARG A 191 6.12 -7.75 -9.68
N GLY A 192 5.48 -7.55 -10.83
CA GLY A 192 4.34 -8.34 -11.28
C GLY A 192 2.99 -7.89 -10.73
N PHE A 193 2.89 -6.67 -10.19
CA PHE A 193 1.60 -6.07 -9.88
C PHE A 193 0.96 -5.47 -11.13
N GLU A 194 -0.36 -5.53 -11.21
CA GLU A 194 -1.16 -4.82 -12.19
C GLU A 194 -1.65 -3.50 -11.60
N TRP A 195 -1.64 -2.43 -12.41
CA TRP A 195 -2.15 -1.12 -11.98
C TRP A 195 -3.57 -0.89 -12.45
N GLY A 196 -4.48 -0.57 -11.53
CA GLY A 196 -5.89 -0.28 -11.82
C GLY A 196 -6.12 0.93 -12.74
N GLY A 197 -5.14 1.85 -12.84
CA GLY A 197 -5.18 2.96 -13.80
C GLY A 197 -5.13 2.50 -15.27
N GLU A 198 -4.74 1.25 -15.57
CA GLU A 198 -4.75 0.68 -16.91
C GLU A 198 -6.01 -0.13 -17.24
N TRP A 199 -6.88 -0.40 -16.26
CA TRP A 199 -8.11 -1.16 -16.50
C TRP A 199 -9.05 -0.45 -17.51
N LYS A 200 -9.82 -1.22 -18.25
CA LYS A 200 -10.63 -0.68 -19.37
C LYS A 200 -12.03 -0.25 -18.96
N SER A 201 -12.68 -1.02 -18.08
CA SER A 201 -14.10 -0.82 -17.72
C SER A 201 -14.30 0.22 -16.60
N LEU A 202 -13.25 0.50 -15.86
CA LEU A 202 -13.18 1.48 -14.80
C LEU A 202 -11.70 1.89 -14.63
N LYS A 203 -11.44 2.88 -13.80
CA LYS A 203 -10.08 3.27 -13.42
C LYS A 203 -9.97 3.24 -11.91
N ASP A 204 -8.87 2.68 -11.43
CA ASP A 204 -8.50 2.71 -10.03
C ASP A 204 -7.04 3.16 -9.93
N TYR A 205 -6.85 4.46 -9.84
CA TYR A 205 -5.52 5.06 -9.98
C TYR A 205 -4.62 4.83 -8.76
N GLN A 206 -5.20 4.54 -7.58
CA GLN A 206 -4.46 4.22 -6.35
C GLN A 206 -3.95 2.78 -6.33
N HIS A 207 -4.63 1.87 -7.04
CA HIS A 207 -4.64 0.43 -6.81
C HIS A 207 -3.57 -0.32 -7.59
N PHE A 208 -2.74 -1.08 -6.87
CA PHE A 208 -1.80 -2.06 -7.41
C PHE A 208 -2.13 -3.43 -6.83
N GLU A 209 -2.39 -4.44 -7.67
CA GLU A 209 -2.73 -5.78 -7.21
C GLU A 209 -1.95 -6.88 -7.93
N VAL A 210 -1.77 -8.04 -7.31
CA VAL A 210 -1.29 -9.21 -8.04
C VAL A 210 -2.38 -9.70 -9.01
N SER A 211 -1.97 -10.28 -10.13
CA SER A 211 -2.92 -10.82 -11.12
C SER A 211 -3.89 -11.83 -10.52
N ASP A 212 -5.06 -12.00 -11.14
CA ASP A 212 -6.03 -13.01 -10.71
C ASP A 212 -5.47 -14.44 -10.80
N GLU A 213 -4.57 -14.71 -11.74
CA GLU A 213 -3.91 -16.00 -11.88
C GLU A 213 -3.01 -16.27 -10.67
N ARG A 214 -2.12 -15.32 -10.34
CA ARG A 214 -1.23 -15.43 -9.18
C ARG A 214 -1.99 -15.49 -7.87
N ALA A 215 -3.07 -14.73 -7.71
CA ALA A 215 -3.88 -14.78 -6.49
C ALA A 215 -4.53 -16.16 -6.29
N ARG A 216 -4.96 -16.83 -7.36
CA ARG A 216 -5.48 -18.20 -7.30
C ARG A 216 -4.41 -19.24 -6.97
N GLU A 217 -3.18 -19.03 -7.40
CA GLU A 217 -2.05 -19.90 -7.04
C GLU A 217 -1.71 -19.77 -5.55
N LEU A 218 -1.67 -18.52 -5.04
CA LEU A 218 -1.32 -18.22 -3.66
C LEU A 218 -2.42 -18.62 -2.68
N TYR A 219 -3.68 -18.44 -3.08
CA TYR A 219 -4.86 -18.70 -2.24
C TYR A 219 -5.92 -19.50 -3.03
N PRO A 220 -5.68 -20.79 -3.31
CA PRO A 220 -6.58 -21.62 -4.14
C PRO A 220 -7.96 -21.84 -3.52
N ASP A 221 -8.08 -21.77 -2.20
CA ASP A 221 -9.31 -22.04 -1.44
C ASP A 221 -10.20 -20.79 -1.29
N TYR A 222 -9.69 -19.60 -1.61
CA TYR A 222 -10.39 -18.32 -1.42
C TYR A 222 -10.85 -17.71 -2.75
N ARG A 223 -11.95 -18.26 -3.31
CA ARG A 223 -12.53 -17.83 -4.60
C ARG A 223 -13.72 -16.90 -4.44
#